data_8dce189373090c3823a9cae28b653782
#
_entry.id   8dce189373090c3823a9cae28b653782
#
_cell.length_a   1.000
_cell.length_b   1.000
_cell.length_c   1.000
_cell.angle_alpha   90.00
_cell.angle_beta   90.00
_cell.angle_gamma   90.00
#
_symmetry.space_group_name_H-M   'P 1'
#
loop_
_entity.id
_entity.type
_entity.pdbx_description
1 polymer ?
#
loop_
_entity_poly.entity_id
_entity_poly.type
_entity_poly.pdbx_seq_one_letter_code
_entity_poly.pdbx_strand_id
1 'polypeptide(L)'
;MKLNFKKQFTTLAFVTGFAAAASSSIAGECRVAEASMDKPGGFPERALTMIVPYGPGGGSGQVAAAMAEAVTGLTGVSINRDHKPGGSGTVGMTAYMAAPADGYNVLEHIDDASSAHALDSSRPNPAEDLIPLVISQVTFSQIYIRSNETRYTDWPSFVEWVQAQNGKATIANVSKEGSMERVIMKFITDASDMQIQQISFDKGAPRYGALLGGQVDALFEQPGDVRKFLDAGNFKPILTVFNERPGVFSDVPTHKEMGMDFEPLLRFRGFYVHKDAPADRVDWLKWAFQRAYCEDSYQAFNDSKFMNVIDSYRD
;
A
#
# COMPACT_ATOMS: atom_id res chain seq x y z
N MET A 1 53.22 52.50 -41.58
CA MET A 1 51.88 52.88 -41.15
C MET A 1 51.22 51.66 -40.55
N LYS A 2 51.30 51.55 -39.21
CA LYS A 2 50.81 50.38 -38.48
C LYS A 2 49.47 50.72 -37.83
N LEU A 3 48.38 50.09 -38.26
CA LEU A 3 47.08 50.24 -37.60
C LEU A 3 46.96 49.16 -36.48
N ASN A 4 46.76 49.62 -35.25
CA ASN A 4 46.44 48.87 -34.08
C ASN A 4 44.92 48.71 -34.00
N PHE A 5 44.38 47.47 -34.06
CA PHE A 5 43.00 47.12 -33.70
C PHE A 5 42.97 46.53 -32.31
N LYS A 6 42.46 47.30 -31.35
CA LYS A 6 42.06 46.79 -30.04
C LYS A 6 40.69 46.12 -30.16
N LYS A 7 40.63 44.83 -29.97
CA LYS A 7 39.38 44.08 -29.81
C LYS A 7 38.95 44.20 -28.34
N GLN A 8 37.83 44.85 -28.10
CA GLN A 8 37.11 44.78 -26.85
C GLN A 8 36.36 43.44 -26.82
N PHE A 9 36.67 42.59 -25.84
CA PHE A 9 35.87 41.42 -25.50
C PHE A 9 34.82 41.83 -24.46
N THR A 10 33.56 41.90 -24.87
CA THR A 10 32.41 42.02 -23.96
C THR A 10 32.06 40.63 -23.47
N THR A 11 32.32 40.35 -22.20
CA THR A 11 31.95 39.10 -21.55
C THR A 11 30.45 39.13 -21.27
N LEU A 12 29.70 38.35 -22.03
CA LEU A 12 28.28 38.11 -21.80
C LEU A 12 28.15 36.99 -20.73
N ALA A 13 27.81 37.37 -19.50
CA ALA A 13 27.52 36.40 -18.45
C ALA A 13 26.15 35.77 -18.72
N PHE A 14 26.14 34.51 -19.13
CA PHE A 14 24.94 33.66 -19.15
C PHE A 14 24.61 33.28 -17.70
N VAL A 15 23.62 33.92 -17.12
CA VAL A 15 22.95 33.44 -15.89
C VAL A 15 22.02 32.30 -16.33
N THR A 16 22.49 31.08 -16.21
CA THR A 16 21.63 29.88 -16.29
C THR A 16 20.80 29.81 -15.01
N GLY A 17 19.59 30.36 -15.07
CA GLY A 17 18.57 30.10 -14.06
C GLY A 17 18.18 28.62 -14.11
N PHE A 18 18.63 27.85 -13.14
CA PHE A 18 18.04 26.56 -12.84
C PHE A 18 16.61 26.81 -12.34
N ALA A 19 15.64 26.72 -13.23
CA ALA A 19 14.25 26.55 -12.81
C ALA A 19 14.18 25.15 -12.19
N ALA A 20 14.17 25.10 -10.85
CA ALA A 20 13.73 23.91 -10.14
C ALA A 20 12.27 23.68 -10.56
N ALA A 21 12.05 22.70 -11.42
CA ALA A 21 10.73 22.16 -11.64
C ALA A 21 10.28 21.59 -10.28
N ALA A 22 9.46 22.35 -9.56
CA ALA A 22 8.71 21.82 -8.45
C ALA A 22 7.87 20.67 -9.02
N SER A 23 8.25 19.45 -8.70
CA SER A 23 7.40 18.29 -8.90
C SER A 23 6.15 18.58 -8.07
N SER A 24 5.08 19.03 -8.72
CA SER A 24 3.76 19.07 -8.10
C SER A 24 3.44 17.63 -7.74
N SER A 25 3.57 17.31 -6.45
CA SER A 25 3.02 16.09 -5.89
C SER A 25 1.54 16.05 -6.31
N ILE A 26 1.10 14.93 -6.88
CA ILE A 26 -0.32 14.63 -7.07
C ILE A 26 -0.88 14.24 -5.68
N ALA A 27 -0.70 15.11 -4.71
CA ALA A 27 -1.49 15.10 -3.50
C ALA A 27 -2.84 15.65 -3.94
N GLY A 28 -3.85 14.78 -4.06
CA GLY A 28 -5.21 15.21 -4.35
C GLY A 28 -5.57 16.33 -3.37
N GLU A 29 -6.08 17.45 -3.88
CA GLU A 29 -6.54 18.55 -3.02
C GLU A 29 -7.45 17.97 -1.95
N CYS A 30 -7.20 18.34 -0.69
CA CYS A 30 -8.08 17.95 0.41
C CYS A 30 -9.49 18.47 0.15
N ARG A 31 -10.43 17.57 -0.10
CA ARG A 31 -11.81 17.91 -0.45
C ARG A 31 -12.71 18.09 0.79
N VAL A 32 -12.14 17.92 1.96
CA VAL A 32 -12.87 17.97 3.24
C VAL A 32 -12.78 19.36 3.84
N ALA A 33 -13.89 19.89 4.32
CA ALA A 33 -13.92 21.18 4.98
C ALA A 33 -12.92 21.24 6.16
N GLU A 34 -12.14 22.32 6.24
CA GLU A 34 -11.20 22.54 7.34
C GLU A 34 -11.89 22.76 8.69
N ALA A 35 -13.15 23.24 8.68
CA ALA A 35 -13.91 23.50 9.88
C ALA A 35 -14.07 22.21 10.72
N SER A 36 -13.85 22.32 12.04
CA SER A 36 -14.11 21.24 12.96
C SER A 36 -15.60 20.89 12.95
N MET A 37 -15.90 19.60 12.99
CA MET A 37 -17.26 19.10 13.15
C MET A 37 -17.58 18.94 14.62
N ASP A 38 -18.73 19.46 15.06
CA ASP A 38 -19.18 19.30 16.43
C ASP A 38 -19.38 17.80 16.77
N LYS A 39 -19.01 17.44 17.98
CA LYS A 39 -19.18 16.07 18.48
C LYS A 39 -20.66 15.76 18.73
N PRO A 40 -21.27 14.82 17.97
CA PRO A 40 -22.69 14.53 18.13
C PRO A 40 -22.98 13.90 19.49
N GLY A 41 -23.83 14.55 20.30
CA GLY A 41 -24.22 14.05 21.62
C GLY A 41 -23.06 13.74 22.57
N GLY A 42 -21.89 14.45 22.39
CA GLY A 42 -20.65 14.20 23.13
C GLY A 42 -19.80 13.06 22.61
N PHE A 43 -20.21 12.36 21.54
CA PHE A 43 -19.41 11.30 20.89
C PHE A 43 -18.23 11.88 20.09
N PRO A 44 -17.01 11.28 20.22
CA PRO A 44 -16.63 10.26 21.18
C PRO A 44 -16.19 10.85 22.53
N GLU A 45 -16.68 10.24 23.62
CA GLU A 45 -16.31 10.60 25.02
C GLU A 45 -15.14 9.76 25.55
N ARG A 46 -14.79 8.68 24.83
CA ARG A 46 -13.71 7.75 25.15
C ARG A 46 -12.92 7.39 23.90
N ALA A 47 -11.78 6.74 24.08
CA ALA A 47 -10.98 6.25 22.97
C ALA A 47 -11.78 5.35 22.02
N LEU A 48 -11.51 5.48 20.73
CA LEU A 48 -11.96 4.54 19.71
C LEU A 48 -11.10 3.27 19.75
N THR A 49 -11.65 2.17 19.24
CA THR A 49 -10.89 0.93 18.98
C THR A 49 -10.83 0.70 17.49
N MET A 50 -9.63 0.60 16.94
CA MET A 50 -9.41 0.23 15.55
C MET A 50 -8.99 -1.24 15.49
N ILE A 51 -9.88 -2.09 14.98
CA ILE A 51 -9.56 -3.49 14.71
C ILE A 51 -8.77 -3.57 13.42
N VAL A 52 -7.59 -4.22 13.50
CA VAL A 52 -6.65 -4.39 12.37
C VAL A 52 -6.47 -5.88 12.14
N PRO A 53 -7.01 -6.47 11.06
CA PRO A 53 -6.96 -7.91 10.78
C PRO A 53 -5.58 -8.46 10.46
N TYR A 54 -4.54 -7.65 10.53
CA TYR A 54 -3.16 -7.99 10.18
C TYR A 54 -2.18 -7.59 11.27
N GLY A 55 -0.95 -8.11 11.20
CA GLY A 55 0.10 -7.81 12.19
C GLY A 55 0.67 -6.39 12.05
N PRO A 56 1.20 -5.81 13.14
CA PRO A 56 1.64 -4.41 13.17
C PRO A 56 2.83 -4.10 12.26
N GLY A 57 3.63 -5.09 11.86
CA GLY A 57 4.82 -4.89 11.02
C GLY A 57 4.57 -4.93 9.52
N GLY A 58 3.33 -5.21 9.06
CA GLY A 58 2.93 -5.18 7.66
C GLY A 58 2.29 -3.83 7.27
N GLY A 59 1.90 -3.70 6.01
CA GLY A 59 1.30 -2.47 5.47
C GLY A 59 0.09 -1.99 6.24
N SER A 60 -0.90 -2.86 6.48
CA SER A 60 -2.10 -2.54 7.29
C SER A 60 -1.76 -2.01 8.69
N GLY A 61 -0.79 -2.64 9.37
CA GLY A 61 -0.36 -2.18 10.69
C GLY A 61 0.29 -0.79 10.66
N GLN A 62 1.07 -0.50 9.62
CA GLN A 62 1.72 0.80 9.43
C GLN A 62 0.70 1.90 9.10
N VAL A 63 -0.24 1.61 8.21
CA VAL A 63 -1.34 2.53 7.84
C VAL A 63 -2.24 2.83 9.03
N ALA A 64 -2.63 1.78 9.78
CA ALA A 64 -3.43 1.93 11.00
C ALA A 64 -2.72 2.81 12.05
N ALA A 65 -1.38 2.69 12.17
CA ALA A 65 -0.61 3.55 13.06
C ALA A 65 -0.64 5.01 12.63
N ALA A 66 -0.32 5.29 11.38
CA ALA A 66 -0.28 6.65 10.84
C ALA A 66 -1.66 7.33 10.91
N MET A 67 -2.73 6.63 10.53
CA MET A 67 -4.09 7.18 10.61
C MET A 67 -4.52 7.43 12.06
N ALA A 68 -4.22 6.51 12.99
CA ALA A 68 -4.54 6.71 14.40
C ALA A 68 -3.82 7.93 14.98
N GLU A 69 -2.57 8.17 14.61
CA GLU A 69 -1.79 9.35 15.00
C GLU A 69 -2.39 10.63 14.42
N ALA A 70 -2.72 10.64 13.12
CA ALA A 70 -3.30 11.80 12.45
C ALA A 70 -4.68 12.16 13.02
N VAL A 71 -5.58 11.19 13.21
CA VAL A 71 -6.90 11.42 13.83
C VAL A 71 -6.75 11.91 15.26
N THR A 72 -5.83 11.33 16.04
CA THR A 72 -5.59 11.76 17.43
C THR A 72 -5.04 13.18 17.47
N GLY A 73 -4.10 13.53 16.60
CA GLY A 73 -3.55 14.88 16.49
C GLY A 73 -4.61 15.93 16.14
N LEU A 74 -5.50 15.60 15.20
CA LEU A 74 -6.56 16.47 14.73
C LEU A 74 -7.68 16.68 15.76
N THR A 75 -8.12 15.59 16.42
CA THR A 75 -9.37 15.59 17.20
C THR A 75 -9.18 15.52 18.71
N GLY A 76 -7.97 15.19 19.18
CA GLY A 76 -7.69 14.85 20.58
C GLY A 76 -8.24 13.49 21.02
N VAL A 77 -8.88 12.73 20.13
CA VAL A 77 -9.48 11.42 20.44
C VAL A 77 -8.47 10.31 20.18
N SER A 78 -8.09 9.58 21.23
CA SER A 78 -7.16 8.45 21.10
C SER A 78 -7.79 7.27 20.35
N ILE A 79 -6.98 6.56 19.58
CA ILE A 79 -7.38 5.32 18.90
C ILE A 79 -6.48 4.17 19.36
N ASN A 80 -7.10 3.17 20.01
CA ASN A 80 -6.43 1.93 20.38
C ASN A 80 -6.46 0.97 19.20
N ARG A 81 -5.29 0.48 18.78
CA ARG A 81 -5.18 -0.49 17.67
C ARG A 81 -5.18 -1.91 18.22
N ASP A 82 -6.21 -2.68 17.87
CA ASP A 82 -6.37 -4.09 18.27
C ASP A 82 -6.06 -5.00 17.07
N HIS A 83 -4.85 -5.55 17.06
CA HIS A 83 -4.37 -6.40 15.99
C HIS A 83 -4.88 -7.86 16.16
N LYS A 84 -5.69 -8.31 15.21
CA LYS A 84 -6.29 -9.66 15.18
C LYS A 84 -5.92 -10.38 13.89
N PRO A 85 -4.65 -10.75 13.70
CA PRO A 85 -4.20 -11.43 12.48
C PRO A 85 -4.68 -12.88 12.43
N GLY A 86 -4.87 -13.39 11.21
CA GLY A 86 -5.19 -14.80 10.94
C GLY A 86 -6.26 -14.97 9.87
N GLY A 87 -6.16 -16.09 9.15
CA GLY A 87 -7.15 -16.49 8.15
C GLY A 87 -7.36 -15.47 7.03
N SER A 88 -6.31 -14.80 6.57
CA SER A 88 -6.42 -13.74 5.55
C SER A 88 -7.34 -12.58 5.96
N GLY A 89 -7.26 -12.17 7.23
CA GLY A 89 -8.10 -11.11 7.78
C GLY A 89 -9.46 -11.58 8.33
N THR A 90 -9.85 -12.83 8.11
CA THR A 90 -11.16 -13.34 8.56
C THR A 90 -11.32 -13.28 10.08
N VAL A 91 -10.25 -13.54 10.86
CA VAL A 91 -10.29 -13.48 12.33
C VAL A 91 -10.63 -12.05 12.80
N GLY A 92 -9.95 -11.05 12.25
CA GLY A 92 -10.22 -9.65 12.60
C GLY A 92 -11.59 -9.17 12.12
N MET A 93 -12.00 -9.54 10.90
CA MET A 93 -13.32 -9.21 10.36
C MET A 93 -14.44 -9.81 11.22
N THR A 94 -14.33 -11.10 11.60
CA THR A 94 -15.32 -11.74 12.48
C THR A 94 -15.38 -11.05 13.85
N ALA A 95 -14.23 -10.71 14.43
CA ALA A 95 -14.19 -10.00 15.71
C ALA A 95 -14.80 -8.60 15.59
N TYR A 96 -14.58 -7.90 14.46
CA TYR A 96 -15.20 -6.62 14.19
C TYR A 96 -16.72 -6.71 14.08
N MET A 97 -17.24 -7.65 13.29
CA MET A 97 -18.68 -7.85 13.10
C MET A 97 -19.40 -8.28 14.38
N ALA A 98 -18.69 -8.87 15.35
CA ALA A 98 -19.23 -9.21 16.67
C ALA A 98 -19.14 -8.05 17.68
N ALA A 99 -18.44 -6.97 17.36
CA ALA A 99 -18.32 -5.80 18.23
C ALA A 99 -19.58 -4.93 18.17
N PRO A 100 -19.88 -4.10 19.22
CA PRO A 100 -21.00 -3.18 19.16
C PRO A 100 -20.92 -2.23 17.96
N ALA A 101 -22.03 -2.09 17.23
CA ALA A 101 -22.20 -1.14 16.13
C ALA A 101 -22.52 0.27 16.61
N ASP A 102 -21.78 0.77 17.59
CA ASP A 102 -22.03 2.05 18.28
C ASP A 102 -21.12 3.19 17.81
N GLY A 103 -20.30 2.95 16.76
CA GLY A 103 -19.34 3.90 16.22
C GLY A 103 -18.01 3.96 16.98
N TYR A 104 -17.85 3.31 18.14
CA TYR A 104 -16.58 3.27 18.86
C TYR A 104 -15.59 2.24 18.29
N ASN A 105 -16.05 1.35 17.43
CA ASN A 105 -15.22 0.39 16.72
C ASN A 105 -15.07 0.81 15.25
N VAL A 106 -13.83 0.90 14.79
CA VAL A 106 -13.46 1.16 13.39
C VAL A 106 -12.69 -0.05 12.89
N LEU A 107 -12.87 -0.41 11.64
CA LEU A 107 -12.12 -1.49 10.97
C LEU A 107 -11.13 -0.88 10.00
N GLU A 108 -9.85 -1.24 10.09
CA GLU A 108 -8.92 -1.14 8.97
C GLU A 108 -9.01 -2.42 8.15
N HIS A 109 -9.21 -2.33 6.84
CA HIS A 109 -9.21 -3.50 5.98
C HIS A 109 -8.72 -3.20 4.57
N ILE A 110 -8.45 -4.28 3.84
CA ILE A 110 -7.91 -4.28 2.49
C ILE A 110 -8.85 -5.02 1.52
N ASP A 111 -8.54 -5.01 0.25
CA ASP A 111 -9.25 -5.71 -0.83
C ASP A 111 -9.54 -7.19 -0.55
N ASP A 112 -8.73 -7.86 0.28
CA ASP A 112 -8.93 -9.28 0.65
C ASP A 112 -10.29 -9.55 1.33
N ALA A 113 -10.95 -8.54 1.93
CA ALA A 113 -12.30 -8.71 2.48
C ALA A 113 -13.33 -9.03 1.39
N SER A 114 -13.25 -8.33 0.26
CA SER A 114 -14.13 -8.58 -0.89
C SER A 114 -13.85 -9.93 -1.55
N SER A 115 -12.57 -10.29 -1.68
CA SER A 115 -12.17 -11.60 -2.19
C SER A 115 -12.64 -12.75 -1.29
N ALA A 116 -12.58 -12.56 0.03
CA ALA A 116 -13.04 -13.55 1.00
C ALA A 116 -14.55 -13.80 0.89
N HIS A 117 -15.35 -12.74 0.72
CA HIS A 117 -16.80 -12.87 0.48
C HIS A 117 -17.10 -13.53 -0.87
N ALA A 118 -16.39 -13.16 -1.93
CA ALA A 118 -16.58 -13.73 -3.26
C ALA A 118 -16.31 -15.25 -3.32
N LEU A 119 -15.37 -15.74 -2.49
CA LEU A 119 -15.07 -17.16 -2.36
C LEU A 119 -16.06 -17.91 -1.48
N ASP A 120 -16.63 -17.24 -0.49
CA ASP A 120 -17.53 -17.81 0.50
C ASP A 120 -18.54 -16.73 0.94
N SER A 121 -19.73 -16.78 0.33
CA SER A 121 -20.81 -15.80 0.56
C SER A 121 -21.40 -15.85 1.97
N SER A 122 -21.02 -16.82 2.81
CA SER A 122 -21.37 -16.82 4.25
C SER A 122 -20.55 -15.81 5.07
N ARG A 123 -19.47 -15.27 4.50
CA ARG A 123 -18.65 -14.24 5.13
C ARG A 123 -19.26 -12.85 4.94
N PRO A 124 -18.92 -11.89 5.82
CA PRO A 124 -19.41 -10.52 5.66
C PRO A 124 -19.15 -9.96 4.27
N ASN A 125 -20.14 -9.26 3.73
CA ASN A 125 -20.02 -8.53 2.47
C ASN A 125 -19.58 -7.08 2.75
N PRO A 126 -18.34 -6.68 2.45
CA PRO A 126 -17.89 -5.33 2.75
C PRO A 126 -18.75 -4.23 2.12
N ALA A 127 -19.34 -4.50 0.95
CA ALA A 127 -20.18 -3.53 0.24
C ALA A 127 -21.57 -3.33 0.90
N GLU A 128 -22.05 -4.31 1.67
CA GLU A 128 -23.38 -4.28 2.29
C GLU A 128 -23.31 -4.10 3.81
N ASP A 129 -22.25 -4.56 4.46
CA ASP A 129 -22.11 -4.61 5.91
C ASP A 129 -21.27 -3.48 6.50
N LEU A 130 -20.54 -2.75 5.65
CA LEU A 130 -19.62 -1.70 6.06
C LEU A 130 -19.92 -0.38 5.35
N ILE A 131 -19.70 0.72 6.06
CA ILE A 131 -19.69 2.08 5.50
C ILE A 131 -18.22 2.52 5.43
N PRO A 132 -17.68 2.87 4.25
CA PRO A 132 -16.34 3.40 4.15
C PRO A 132 -16.26 4.78 4.81
N LEU A 133 -15.21 5.01 5.59
CA LEU A 133 -14.84 6.32 6.11
C LEU A 133 -13.89 7.01 5.14
N VAL A 134 -12.86 6.30 4.71
CA VAL A 134 -11.90 6.72 3.68
C VAL A 134 -11.11 5.53 3.15
N ILE A 135 -10.88 5.47 1.85
CA ILE A 135 -9.81 4.67 1.25
C ILE A 135 -8.57 5.58 1.21
N SER A 136 -7.55 5.21 1.94
CA SER A 136 -6.41 6.08 2.20
C SER A 136 -5.13 5.70 1.46
N GLN A 137 -5.09 4.50 0.89
CA GLN A 137 -3.99 4.03 0.04
C GLN A 137 -4.51 3.16 -1.10
N VAL A 138 -4.02 3.43 -2.31
CA VAL A 138 -4.12 2.54 -3.47
C VAL A 138 -2.72 2.42 -4.05
N THR A 139 -2.24 1.20 -4.27
CA THR A 139 -0.86 0.97 -4.71
C THR A 139 -0.73 -0.27 -5.59
N PHE A 140 0.33 -0.28 -6.37
CA PHE A 140 0.74 -1.39 -7.20
C PHE A 140 1.61 -2.39 -6.41
N SER A 141 1.87 -3.54 -7.01
CA SER A 141 2.70 -4.59 -6.44
C SER A 141 3.97 -4.82 -7.27
N GLN A 142 4.96 -5.42 -6.66
CA GLN A 142 6.21 -5.81 -7.31
C GLN A 142 6.66 -7.19 -6.84
N ILE A 143 7.50 -7.84 -7.65
CA ILE A 143 8.24 -9.03 -7.26
C ILE A 143 9.66 -8.63 -6.87
N TYR A 144 10.07 -9.03 -5.69
CA TYR A 144 11.37 -8.71 -5.09
C TYR A 144 12.22 -9.95 -4.93
N ILE A 145 13.52 -9.76 -5.07
CA ILE A 145 14.56 -10.73 -4.72
C ILE A 145 15.57 -10.10 -3.77
N ARG A 146 16.42 -10.90 -3.15
CA ARG A 146 17.57 -10.37 -2.40
C ARG A 146 18.51 -9.63 -3.33
N SER A 147 19.07 -8.51 -2.91
CA SER A 147 20.03 -7.76 -3.73
C SER A 147 21.34 -8.51 -3.98
N ASN A 148 21.72 -9.43 -3.06
CA ASN A 148 22.90 -10.29 -3.19
C ASN A 148 22.62 -11.65 -3.86
N GLU A 149 21.46 -11.82 -4.50
CA GLU A 149 21.12 -13.02 -5.24
C GLU A 149 21.99 -13.14 -6.50
N THR A 150 22.54 -14.32 -6.76
CA THR A 150 23.46 -14.58 -7.88
C THR A 150 22.92 -15.58 -8.89
N ARG A 151 21.90 -16.36 -8.54
CA ARG A 151 21.27 -17.36 -9.43
C ARG A 151 20.46 -16.71 -10.54
N TYR A 152 19.91 -15.53 -10.27
CA TYR A 152 19.11 -14.70 -11.18
C TYR A 152 19.18 -13.24 -10.71
N THR A 153 19.12 -12.30 -11.64
CA THR A 153 19.34 -10.88 -11.32
C THR A 153 18.25 -9.95 -11.83
N ASP A 154 17.37 -10.45 -12.70
CA ASP A 154 16.27 -9.73 -13.33
C ASP A 154 15.10 -10.68 -13.61
N TRP A 155 14.01 -10.17 -14.15
CA TRP A 155 12.82 -10.96 -14.40
C TRP A 155 13.05 -12.11 -15.39
N PRO A 156 13.67 -11.91 -16.58
CA PRO A 156 13.90 -13.01 -17.52
C PRO A 156 14.72 -14.15 -16.92
N SER A 157 15.84 -13.84 -16.27
CA SER A 157 16.69 -14.85 -15.63
C SER A 157 16.01 -15.55 -14.45
N PHE A 158 15.14 -14.84 -13.73
CA PHE A 158 14.31 -15.46 -12.68
C PHE A 158 13.32 -16.47 -13.26
N VAL A 159 12.61 -16.12 -14.34
CA VAL A 159 11.68 -17.04 -15.02
C VAL A 159 12.40 -18.31 -15.49
N GLU A 160 13.54 -18.16 -16.21
CA GLU A 160 14.36 -19.29 -16.66
C GLU A 160 14.81 -20.18 -15.50
N TRP A 161 15.28 -19.55 -14.41
CA TRP A 161 15.69 -20.29 -13.23
C TRP A 161 14.51 -21.03 -12.58
N VAL A 162 13.33 -20.39 -12.42
CA VAL A 162 12.12 -21.03 -11.86
C VAL A 162 11.70 -22.25 -12.69
N GLN A 163 11.66 -22.13 -14.00
CA GLN A 163 11.31 -23.24 -14.92
C GLN A 163 12.26 -24.43 -14.73
N ALA A 164 13.55 -24.19 -14.50
CA ALA A 164 14.55 -25.24 -14.26
C ALA A 164 14.37 -25.93 -12.86
N GLN A 165 13.65 -25.32 -11.91
CA GLN A 165 13.46 -25.91 -10.58
C GLN A 165 12.37 -27.00 -10.52
N ASN A 166 11.61 -27.22 -11.60
CA ASN A 166 10.54 -28.23 -11.64
C ASN A 166 9.54 -28.09 -10.47
N GLY A 167 9.05 -26.89 -10.22
CA GLY A 167 8.07 -26.58 -9.19
C GLY A 167 8.62 -26.48 -7.76
N LYS A 168 9.93 -26.44 -7.56
CA LYS A 168 10.54 -26.31 -6.22
C LYS A 168 10.85 -24.86 -5.84
N ALA A 169 10.83 -23.92 -6.79
CA ALA A 169 11.00 -22.51 -6.51
C ALA A 169 9.88 -21.98 -5.61
N THR A 170 10.17 -21.01 -4.77
CA THR A 170 9.24 -20.50 -3.74
C THR A 170 9.10 -18.98 -3.81
N ILE A 171 7.87 -18.49 -3.60
CA ILE A 171 7.59 -17.07 -3.45
C ILE A 171 6.74 -16.82 -2.20
N ALA A 172 7.18 -15.87 -1.38
CA ALA A 172 6.41 -15.44 -0.23
C ALA A 172 5.33 -14.44 -0.64
N ASN A 173 4.13 -14.63 -0.12
CA ASN A 173 3.04 -13.66 -0.23
C ASN A 173 2.20 -13.62 1.05
N VAL A 174 1.20 -12.74 1.10
CA VAL A 174 0.24 -12.69 2.19
C VAL A 174 -0.99 -13.51 1.81
N SER A 175 -1.68 -14.02 2.84
CA SER A 175 -3.01 -14.58 2.69
C SER A 175 -3.09 -15.94 1.99
N LYS A 176 -4.32 -16.44 1.94
CA LYS A 176 -4.67 -17.74 1.36
C LYS A 176 -5.20 -17.59 -0.06
N GLU A 177 -5.63 -18.69 -0.59
CA GLU A 177 -6.23 -18.77 -1.92
C GLU A 177 -7.36 -17.74 -2.08
N GLY A 178 -7.43 -17.10 -3.25
CA GLY A 178 -8.40 -16.05 -3.56
C GLY A 178 -7.98 -14.63 -3.13
N SER A 179 -6.91 -14.46 -2.37
CA SER A 179 -6.36 -13.13 -2.13
C SER A 179 -5.83 -12.50 -3.42
N MET A 180 -5.80 -11.18 -3.47
CA MET A 180 -5.29 -10.44 -4.63
C MET A 180 -3.90 -10.93 -5.07
N GLU A 181 -2.99 -11.14 -4.12
CA GLU A 181 -1.63 -11.61 -4.42
C GLU A 181 -1.63 -12.99 -5.08
N ARG A 182 -2.49 -13.91 -4.62
CA ARG A 182 -2.63 -15.25 -5.20
C ARG A 182 -3.20 -15.22 -6.62
N VAL A 183 -4.18 -14.37 -6.85
CA VAL A 183 -4.81 -14.19 -8.17
C VAL A 183 -3.79 -13.62 -9.17
N ILE A 184 -3.09 -12.57 -8.80
CA ILE A 184 -2.05 -11.97 -9.64
C ILE A 184 -0.91 -12.96 -9.89
N MET A 185 -0.46 -13.68 -8.88
CA MET A 185 0.58 -14.70 -9.07
C MET A 185 0.13 -15.81 -10.02
N LYS A 186 -1.16 -16.19 -10.01
CA LYS A 186 -1.68 -17.14 -10.98
C LYS A 186 -1.59 -16.57 -12.40
N PHE A 187 -1.98 -15.31 -12.63
CA PHE A 187 -1.85 -14.68 -13.95
C PHE A 187 -0.39 -14.63 -14.41
N ILE A 188 0.53 -14.28 -13.52
CA ILE A 188 1.96 -14.25 -13.82
C ILE A 188 2.48 -15.64 -14.17
N THR A 189 2.14 -16.66 -13.37
CA THR A 189 2.62 -18.04 -13.61
C THR A 189 2.06 -18.63 -14.88
N ASP A 190 0.78 -18.41 -15.18
CA ASP A 190 0.14 -18.87 -16.41
C ASP A 190 0.77 -18.20 -17.65
N ALA A 191 1.00 -16.89 -17.60
CA ALA A 191 1.58 -16.14 -18.72
C ALA A 191 3.07 -16.42 -18.96
N SER A 192 3.80 -16.85 -17.91
CA SER A 192 5.27 -17.10 -17.97
C SER A 192 5.61 -18.59 -18.00
N ASP A 193 4.63 -19.48 -18.07
CA ASP A 193 4.78 -20.95 -17.99
C ASP A 193 5.69 -21.38 -16.82
N MET A 194 5.43 -20.78 -15.64
CA MET A 194 6.20 -21.04 -14.42
C MET A 194 5.42 -21.92 -13.44
N GLN A 195 6.14 -22.79 -12.75
CA GLN A 195 5.66 -23.50 -11.59
C GLN A 195 6.42 -23.04 -10.35
N ILE A 196 5.73 -22.30 -9.44
CA ILE A 196 6.30 -21.74 -8.23
C ILE A 196 5.38 -22.01 -7.03
N GLN A 197 5.97 -22.40 -5.90
CA GLN A 197 5.23 -22.62 -4.67
C GLN A 197 5.00 -21.30 -3.95
N GLN A 198 3.75 -20.95 -3.70
CA GLN A 198 3.37 -19.75 -2.98
C GLN A 198 3.28 -20.04 -1.48
N ILE A 199 4.22 -19.48 -0.71
CA ILE A 199 4.32 -19.66 0.75
C ILE A 199 3.61 -18.49 1.45
N SER A 200 2.52 -18.79 2.16
CA SER A 200 1.70 -17.78 2.83
C SER A 200 2.22 -17.41 4.20
N PHE A 201 2.12 -16.12 4.51
CA PHE A 201 2.43 -15.55 5.83
C PHE A 201 1.28 -14.64 6.28
N ASP A 202 0.82 -14.81 7.52
CA ASP A 202 -0.20 -13.93 8.12
C ASP A 202 0.38 -12.59 8.62
N LYS A 203 1.70 -12.43 8.63
CA LYS A 203 2.40 -11.25 9.15
C LYS A 203 3.54 -10.83 8.21
N GLY A 204 3.71 -9.52 8.02
CA GLY A 204 4.75 -8.97 7.14
C GLY A 204 6.16 -9.27 7.63
N ALA A 205 6.47 -9.06 8.93
CA ALA A 205 7.83 -9.20 9.42
C ALA A 205 8.45 -10.60 9.22
N PRO A 206 7.78 -11.73 9.53
CA PRO A 206 8.26 -13.06 9.18
C PRO A 206 8.42 -13.27 7.67
N ARG A 207 7.51 -12.74 6.86
CA ARG A 207 7.54 -12.83 5.40
C ARG A 207 8.79 -12.15 4.81
N TYR A 208 9.08 -10.93 5.26
CA TYR A 208 10.29 -10.19 4.83
C TYR A 208 11.57 -10.86 5.34
N GLY A 209 11.52 -11.37 6.58
CA GLY A 209 12.62 -12.15 7.15
C GLY A 209 12.92 -13.42 6.35
N ALA A 210 11.90 -14.09 5.83
CA ALA A 210 12.06 -15.30 5.03
C ALA A 210 12.80 -15.02 3.71
N LEU A 211 12.50 -13.91 3.01
CA LEU A 211 13.28 -13.51 1.83
C LEU A 211 14.70 -13.12 2.23
N LEU A 212 14.85 -12.28 3.25
CA LEU A 212 16.17 -11.80 3.71
C LEU A 212 17.09 -12.97 4.10
N GLY A 213 16.55 -13.97 4.80
CA GLY A 213 17.26 -15.18 5.23
C GLY A 213 17.41 -16.26 4.16
N GLY A 214 16.89 -16.06 2.95
CA GLY A 214 16.98 -17.06 1.86
C GLY A 214 16.10 -18.29 2.06
N GLN A 215 15.08 -18.22 2.90
CA GLN A 215 14.12 -19.30 3.11
C GLN A 215 13.08 -19.38 1.99
N VAL A 216 12.91 -18.29 1.24
CA VAL A 216 12.14 -18.21 0.00
C VAL A 216 12.97 -17.54 -1.08
N ASP A 217 12.66 -17.80 -2.34
CA ASP A 217 13.43 -17.31 -3.48
C ASP A 217 13.01 -15.90 -3.91
N ALA A 218 11.73 -15.57 -3.78
CA ALA A 218 11.17 -14.27 -4.11
C ALA A 218 10.09 -13.83 -3.12
N LEU A 219 9.67 -12.58 -3.22
CA LEU A 219 8.60 -11.97 -2.42
C LEU A 219 7.68 -11.17 -3.35
N PHE A 220 6.38 -11.39 -3.24
CA PHE A 220 5.36 -10.50 -3.81
C PHE A 220 4.94 -9.49 -2.74
N GLU A 221 5.06 -8.17 -3.01
CA GLU A 221 4.74 -7.14 -2.04
C GLU A 221 4.51 -5.76 -2.67
N GLN A 222 3.91 -4.85 -1.92
CA GLN A 222 3.81 -3.45 -2.26
C GLN A 222 5.10 -2.70 -1.88
N PRO A 223 5.57 -1.74 -2.70
CA PRO A 223 6.88 -1.11 -2.50
C PRO A 223 6.99 -0.35 -1.17
N GLY A 224 5.93 0.31 -0.75
CA GLY A 224 5.92 1.05 0.52
C GLY A 224 6.08 0.18 1.76
N ASP A 225 5.63 -1.07 1.70
CA ASP A 225 5.68 -1.99 2.85
C ASP A 225 7.10 -2.51 3.10
N VAL A 226 7.89 -2.61 2.05
CA VAL A 226 9.30 -3.05 2.08
C VAL A 226 10.30 -1.90 1.95
N ARG A 227 9.85 -0.62 2.00
CA ARG A 227 10.68 0.57 1.85
C ARG A 227 12.01 0.49 2.60
N LYS A 228 12.00 0.12 3.88
CA LYS A 228 13.21 0.00 4.69
C LYS A 228 14.23 -1.00 4.14
N PHE A 229 13.78 -2.06 3.46
CA PHE A 229 14.69 -3.05 2.86
C PHE A 229 15.23 -2.57 1.51
N LEU A 230 14.46 -1.76 0.79
CA LEU A 230 14.92 -1.08 -0.43
C LEU A 230 16.00 -0.04 -0.09
N ASP A 231 15.73 0.83 0.88
CA ASP A 231 16.66 1.86 1.33
C ASP A 231 17.97 1.25 1.91
N ALA A 232 17.88 0.09 2.56
CA ALA A 232 19.03 -0.65 3.08
C ALA A 232 19.78 -1.46 2.00
N GLY A 233 19.28 -1.46 0.74
CA GLY A 233 19.86 -2.26 -0.33
C GLY A 233 19.76 -3.77 -0.12
N ASN A 234 18.81 -4.25 0.69
CA ASN A 234 18.62 -5.69 0.95
C ASN A 234 17.77 -6.38 -0.12
N PHE A 235 16.75 -5.67 -0.62
CA PHE A 235 15.85 -6.15 -1.66
C PHE A 235 15.97 -5.30 -2.91
N LYS A 236 15.74 -5.92 -4.06
CA LYS A 236 15.54 -5.21 -5.32
C LYS A 236 14.30 -5.74 -6.05
N PRO A 237 13.47 -4.87 -6.63
CA PRO A 237 12.37 -5.29 -7.50
C PRO A 237 12.91 -5.77 -8.84
N ILE A 238 12.28 -6.80 -9.40
CA ILE A 238 12.60 -7.34 -10.74
C ILE A 238 11.42 -7.33 -11.69
N LEU A 239 10.20 -7.13 -11.17
CA LEU A 239 8.98 -6.98 -11.96
C LEU A 239 8.02 -6.02 -11.26
N THR A 240 7.43 -5.11 -12.01
CA THR A 240 6.34 -4.23 -11.56
C THR A 240 5.00 -4.72 -12.12
N VAL A 241 4.03 -4.96 -11.25
CA VAL A 241 2.66 -5.32 -11.61
C VAL A 241 1.82 -4.05 -11.65
N PHE A 242 1.97 -3.31 -12.74
CA PHE A 242 1.29 -2.06 -13.03
C PHE A 242 1.32 -1.77 -14.54
N ASN A 243 0.45 -0.89 -15.04
CA ASN A 243 0.31 -0.64 -16.46
C ASN A 243 1.49 0.15 -17.07
N GLU A 244 2.20 0.90 -16.22
CA GLU A 244 3.38 1.70 -16.62
C GLU A 244 4.45 1.64 -15.53
N ARG A 245 5.68 1.99 -15.88
CA ARG A 245 6.77 2.06 -14.89
C ARG A 245 6.59 3.28 -14.00
N PRO A 246 6.45 3.13 -12.67
CA PRO A 246 6.48 4.28 -11.77
C PRO A 246 7.83 4.98 -11.85
N GLY A 247 7.85 6.32 -11.81
CA GLY A 247 9.08 7.10 -11.99
C GLY A 247 10.21 6.70 -11.03
N VAL A 248 9.86 6.38 -9.78
CA VAL A 248 10.82 5.89 -8.75
C VAL A 248 11.33 4.47 -9.00
N PHE A 249 10.75 3.73 -9.95
CA PHE A 249 11.12 2.38 -10.36
C PHE A 249 11.24 2.27 -11.89
N SER A 250 11.73 3.34 -12.53
CA SER A 250 11.86 3.43 -13.99
C SER A 250 12.72 2.32 -14.62
N ASP A 251 13.62 1.74 -13.85
CA ASP A 251 14.51 0.66 -14.30
C ASP A 251 13.87 -0.74 -14.16
N VAL A 252 12.69 -0.84 -13.53
CA VAL A 252 12.01 -2.13 -13.29
C VAL A 252 10.93 -2.34 -14.35
N PRO A 253 11.01 -3.41 -15.16
CA PRO A 253 10.02 -3.65 -16.21
C PRO A 253 8.64 -3.95 -15.62
N THR A 254 7.61 -3.57 -16.37
CA THR A 254 6.22 -3.95 -16.04
C THR A 254 5.91 -5.35 -16.56
N HIS A 255 4.85 -5.96 -15.98
CA HIS A 255 4.33 -7.24 -16.49
C HIS A 255 3.92 -7.14 -17.96
N LYS A 256 3.35 -6.01 -18.42
CA LYS A 256 2.98 -5.79 -19.84
C LYS A 256 4.19 -5.75 -20.75
N GLU A 257 5.28 -5.09 -20.35
CA GLU A 257 6.53 -5.08 -21.10
C GLU A 257 7.17 -6.48 -21.19
N MET A 258 6.88 -7.36 -20.23
CA MET A 258 7.29 -8.76 -20.24
C MET A 258 6.30 -9.68 -20.98
N GLY A 259 5.35 -9.12 -21.72
CA GLY A 259 4.40 -9.87 -22.56
C GLY A 259 3.22 -10.49 -21.81
N MET A 260 2.99 -10.12 -20.55
CA MET A 260 1.87 -10.61 -19.75
C MET A 260 0.66 -9.68 -19.91
N ASP A 261 -0.39 -10.16 -20.60
CA ASP A 261 -1.59 -9.38 -20.93
C ASP A 261 -2.70 -9.64 -19.92
N PHE A 262 -2.65 -8.94 -18.79
CA PHE A 262 -3.73 -8.88 -17.80
C PHE A 262 -3.80 -7.49 -17.17
N GLU A 263 -4.97 -7.14 -16.61
CA GLU A 263 -5.10 -5.90 -15.83
C GLU A 263 -4.63 -6.14 -14.39
N PRO A 264 -3.76 -5.26 -13.86
CA PRO A 264 -3.27 -5.40 -12.50
C PRO A 264 -4.38 -5.14 -11.48
N LEU A 265 -4.52 -6.03 -10.50
CA LEU A 265 -5.30 -5.73 -9.31
C LEU A 265 -4.45 -4.87 -8.36
N LEU A 266 -5.01 -3.76 -7.92
CA LEU A 266 -4.32 -2.84 -7.02
C LEU A 266 -4.68 -3.15 -5.57
N ARG A 267 -3.67 -3.08 -4.71
CA ARG A 267 -3.89 -3.11 -3.27
C ARG A 267 -4.50 -1.80 -2.83
N PHE A 268 -5.66 -1.85 -2.15
CA PHE A 268 -6.17 -0.69 -1.43
C PHE A 268 -6.24 -0.95 0.07
N ARG A 269 -6.18 0.11 0.87
CA ARG A 269 -6.34 0.10 2.31
C ARG A 269 -7.32 1.19 2.70
N GLY A 270 -8.30 0.82 3.51
CA GLY A 270 -9.38 1.72 3.92
C GLY A 270 -9.76 1.53 5.37
N PHE A 271 -10.55 2.49 5.84
CA PHE A 271 -11.13 2.50 7.17
C PHE A 271 -12.65 2.49 7.04
N TYR A 272 -13.30 1.72 7.88
CA TYR A 272 -14.72 1.42 7.76
C TYR A 272 -15.39 1.44 9.13
N VAL A 273 -16.70 1.67 9.10
CA VAL A 273 -17.57 1.52 10.27
C VAL A 273 -18.72 0.57 9.92
N HIS A 274 -19.31 -0.07 10.93
CA HIS A 274 -20.44 -0.98 10.75
C HIS A 274 -21.65 -0.23 10.16
N LYS A 275 -22.38 -0.84 9.23
CA LYS A 275 -23.56 -0.24 8.57
C LYS A 275 -24.65 0.25 9.53
N ASP A 276 -24.78 -0.43 10.67
CA ASP A 276 -25.81 -0.13 11.68
C ASP A 276 -25.33 0.88 12.73
N ALA A 277 -24.16 1.51 12.55
CA ALA A 277 -23.71 2.57 13.43
C ALA A 277 -24.60 3.81 13.32
N PRO A 278 -24.83 4.57 14.41
CA PRO A 278 -25.63 5.79 14.37
C PRO A 278 -25.13 6.78 13.32
N ALA A 279 -26.01 7.30 12.49
CA ALA A 279 -25.67 8.12 11.33
C ALA A 279 -24.86 9.36 11.70
N ASP A 280 -25.21 10.06 12.78
CA ASP A 280 -24.50 11.23 13.29
C ASP A 280 -23.06 10.92 13.70
N ARG A 281 -22.82 9.72 14.24
CA ARG A 281 -21.46 9.24 14.58
C ARG A 281 -20.67 8.84 13.33
N VAL A 282 -21.34 8.24 12.36
CA VAL A 282 -20.75 7.93 11.05
C VAL A 282 -20.27 9.21 10.37
N ASP A 283 -21.08 10.26 10.36
CA ASP A 283 -20.73 11.55 9.75
C ASP A 283 -19.50 12.17 10.42
N TRP A 284 -19.45 12.15 11.76
CA TRP A 284 -18.29 12.62 12.50
C TRP A 284 -17.03 11.79 12.20
N LEU A 285 -17.15 10.45 12.15
CA LEU A 285 -16.03 9.55 11.83
C LEU A 285 -15.54 9.78 10.41
N LYS A 286 -16.45 9.92 9.43
CA LYS A 286 -16.07 10.28 8.04
C LYS A 286 -15.26 11.56 8.02
N TRP A 287 -15.80 12.64 8.62
CA TRP A 287 -15.06 13.90 8.71
C TRP A 287 -13.67 13.70 9.33
N ALA A 288 -13.58 13.02 10.47
CA ALA A 288 -12.33 12.88 11.21
C ALA A 288 -11.27 12.10 10.40
N PHE A 289 -11.66 10.98 9.78
CA PHE A 289 -10.72 10.14 9.00
C PHE A 289 -10.35 10.78 7.66
N GLN A 290 -11.30 11.39 6.97
CA GLN A 290 -11.05 12.09 5.71
C GLN A 290 -10.19 13.34 5.95
N ARG A 291 -10.45 14.10 7.01
CA ARG A 291 -9.61 15.24 7.36
C ARG A 291 -8.22 14.83 7.81
N ALA A 292 -8.10 13.76 8.60
CA ALA A 292 -6.81 13.21 9.02
C ALA A 292 -5.98 12.70 7.82
N TYR A 293 -6.62 12.19 6.76
CA TYR A 293 -5.92 11.87 5.51
C TYR A 293 -5.22 13.11 4.92
N CYS A 294 -5.83 14.29 5.03
CA CYS A 294 -5.29 15.53 4.50
C CYS A 294 -4.18 16.17 5.38
N GLU A 295 -3.95 15.67 6.59
CA GLU A 295 -2.92 16.22 7.46
C GLU A 295 -1.52 15.98 6.91
N ASP A 296 -0.64 16.97 7.01
CA ASP A 296 0.74 16.91 6.50
C ASP A 296 1.50 15.66 6.99
N SER A 297 1.24 15.24 8.24
CA SER A 297 1.85 14.05 8.83
C SER A 297 1.46 12.77 8.10
N TYR A 298 0.17 12.65 7.73
CA TYR A 298 -0.32 11.49 7.00
C TYR A 298 0.14 11.52 5.53
N GLN A 299 0.14 12.69 4.90
CA GLN A 299 0.67 12.84 3.54
C GLN A 299 2.17 12.52 3.48
N ALA A 300 2.97 13.00 4.43
CA ALA A 300 4.38 12.63 4.54
C ALA A 300 4.60 11.12 4.74
N PHE A 301 3.70 10.47 5.52
CA PHE A 301 3.71 9.01 5.62
C PHE A 301 3.42 8.36 4.26
N ASN A 302 2.39 8.78 3.53
CA ASN A 302 2.05 8.27 2.20
C ASN A 302 3.21 8.46 1.20
N ASP A 303 3.84 9.62 1.18
CA ASP A 303 5.01 9.89 0.32
C ASP A 303 6.17 8.94 0.65
N SER A 304 6.41 8.69 1.94
CA SER A 304 7.41 7.71 2.38
C SER A 304 7.12 6.28 1.94
N LYS A 305 5.88 5.99 1.50
CA LYS A 305 5.39 4.68 1.06
C LYS A 305 5.14 4.59 -0.45
N PHE A 306 5.60 5.57 -1.22
CA PHE A 306 5.36 5.65 -2.67
C PHE A 306 3.87 5.70 -3.06
N MET A 307 3.01 6.25 -2.19
CA MET A 307 1.57 6.34 -2.44
C MET A 307 1.16 7.52 -3.33
N ASN A 308 2.10 8.37 -3.70
CA ASN A 308 1.92 9.47 -4.65
C ASN A 308 1.94 9.03 -6.13
N VAL A 309 2.13 7.76 -6.42
CA VAL A 309 2.09 7.21 -7.79
C VAL A 309 0.64 7.10 -8.30
N ILE A 310 -0.29 6.80 -7.39
CA ILE A 310 -1.72 6.65 -7.70
C ILE A 310 -2.50 7.56 -6.74
N ASP A 311 -3.43 8.37 -7.28
CA ASP A 311 -4.36 9.10 -6.40
C ASP A 311 -5.16 8.09 -5.56
N SER A 312 -4.90 8.09 -4.27
CA SER A 312 -5.41 7.08 -3.35
C SER A 312 -6.69 7.49 -2.63
N TYR A 313 -6.99 8.80 -2.60
CA TYR A 313 -8.16 9.28 -1.85
C TYR A 313 -9.47 8.82 -2.51
N ARG A 314 -10.31 8.15 -1.73
CA ARG A 314 -11.71 7.82 -2.06
C ARG A 314 -12.56 7.98 -0.80
N ASP A 315 -13.68 8.66 -0.92
CA ASP A 315 -14.71 8.94 0.08
C ASP A 315 -15.98 8.09 -0.13
#